data_e1b45243a27801b7d7265cf48baa28d5
#
_entry.id   e1b45243a27801b7d7265cf48baa28d5
#
_cell.length_a   1.000
_cell.length_b   1.000
_cell.length_c   1.000
_cell.angle_alpha   90.00
_cell.angle_beta   90.00
_cell.angle_gamma   90.00
#
_symmetry.space_group_name_H-M   'P 1'
#
loop_
_entity.id
_entity.type
_entity.pdbx_description
1 polymer ?
#
loop_
_entity_poly.entity_id
_entity_poly.type
_entity_poly.pdbx_seq_one_letter_code
_entity_poly.pdbx_strand_id
1 'polypeptide(L)'
;SCCIIRLNLGNPIISNGVKSVSLNVANDEDCLIYTYQLLNADKTKTTPESLQSAADNLRPILLQEIKNQANNAEYVRRCMDFNYSFKYNYYDKDGNFLISITLKPEDYQ
;
A
#
# COMPACT_ATOMS: atom_id res chain seq x y z
N SER A 1 -19.43 13.10 -2.60
CA SER A 1 -19.38 12.29 -1.39
C SER A 1 -18.32 11.21 -1.52
N CYS A 2 -17.66 10.95 -0.43
CA CYS A 2 -16.65 9.91 -0.38
C CYS A 2 -17.31 8.51 -0.42
N CYS A 3 -16.92 7.68 -1.37
CA CYS A 3 -17.34 6.29 -1.43
C CYS A 3 -16.11 5.41 -1.16
N ILE A 4 -16.11 4.76 -0.01
CA ILE A 4 -15.02 3.85 0.36
C ILE A 4 -15.57 2.44 0.31
N ILE A 5 -14.98 1.60 -0.52
CA ILE A 5 -15.29 0.18 -0.61
C ILE A 5 -14.18 -0.58 0.10
N ARG A 6 -14.52 -1.23 1.20
CA ARG A 6 -13.57 -2.09 1.90
C ARG A 6 -13.65 -3.49 1.31
N LEU A 7 -12.54 -3.93 0.76
CA LEU A 7 -12.42 -5.30 0.29
C LEU A 7 -12.00 -6.18 1.46
N ASN A 8 -12.85 -7.16 1.77
CA ASN A 8 -12.55 -8.09 2.86
C ASN A 8 -11.52 -9.11 2.38
N LEU A 9 -10.32 -9.05 2.95
CA LEU A 9 -9.25 -10.00 2.66
C LEU A 9 -9.34 -11.28 3.48
N GLY A 10 -10.42 -11.41 4.30
CA GLY A 10 -10.56 -12.54 5.21
C GLY A 10 -9.63 -12.40 6.41
N ASN A 11 -9.00 -13.50 6.82
CA ASN A 11 -8.00 -13.45 7.88
C ASN A 11 -6.78 -12.67 7.41
N PRO A 12 -6.15 -11.86 8.29
CA PRO A 12 -4.95 -11.13 7.91
C PRO A 12 -3.88 -12.06 7.35
N ILE A 13 -3.30 -11.66 6.22
CA ILE A 13 -2.20 -12.41 5.61
C ILE A 13 -0.90 -11.92 6.24
N ILE A 14 -0.14 -12.83 6.84
CA ILE A 14 1.14 -12.52 7.44
C ILE A 14 2.22 -13.22 6.63
N SER A 15 3.17 -12.44 6.10
CA SER A 15 4.29 -12.97 5.33
C SER A 15 5.54 -12.13 5.64
N ASN A 16 6.63 -12.79 6.04
CA ASN A 16 7.91 -12.13 6.35
C ASN A 16 7.78 -10.98 7.35
N GLY A 17 6.91 -11.13 8.37
CA GLY A 17 6.68 -10.10 9.37
C GLY A 17 5.82 -8.94 8.90
N VAL A 18 5.18 -9.05 7.76
CA VAL A 18 4.25 -8.05 7.22
C VAL A 18 2.83 -8.59 7.29
N LYS A 19 1.96 -7.86 7.96
CA LYS A 19 0.55 -8.21 8.08
C LYS A 19 -0.27 -7.30 7.17
N SER A 20 -1.02 -7.89 6.24
CA SER A 20 -2.01 -7.16 5.44
C SER A 20 -3.22 -6.87 6.31
N VAL A 21 -3.51 -5.58 6.53
CA VAL A 21 -4.60 -5.15 7.42
C VAL A 21 -5.87 -4.90 6.62
N SER A 22 -5.78 -4.13 5.54
CA SER A 22 -6.95 -3.79 4.73
C SER A 22 -6.56 -3.34 3.33
N LEU A 23 -7.55 -3.39 2.45
CA LEU A 23 -7.50 -2.83 1.12
C LEU A 23 -8.79 -2.06 0.92
N ASN A 24 -8.69 -0.76 0.65
CA ASN A 24 -9.82 0.12 0.48
C ASN A 24 -9.71 0.87 -0.84
N VAL A 25 -10.88 1.17 -1.45
CA VAL A 25 -10.95 2.04 -2.61
C VAL A 25 -11.54 3.37 -2.19
N ALA A 26 -10.77 4.45 -2.35
CA ALA A 26 -11.23 5.81 -2.10
C ALA A 26 -11.55 6.46 -3.45
N ASN A 27 -12.80 6.35 -3.89
CA ASN A 27 -13.21 6.80 -5.22
C ASN A 27 -13.15 8.32 -5.37
N ASP A 28 -13.37 9.08 -4.31
CA ASP A 28 -13.27 10.54 -4.34
C ASP A 28 -11.84 11.04 -4.51
N GLU A 29 -10.87 10.21 -4.18
CA GLU A 29 -9.44 10.52 -4.33
C GLU A 29 -8.81 9.76 -5.50
N ASP A 30 -9.58 8.93 -6.22
CA ASP A 30 -9.09 8.03 -7.27
C ASP A 30 -7.88 7.23 -6.78
N CYS A 31 -8.06 6.58 -5.64
CA CYS A 31 -6.96 5.93 -4.94
C CYS A 31 -7.37 4.57 -4.39
N LEU A 32 -6.52 3.57 -4.63
CA LEU A 32 -6.61 2.26 -4.00
C LEU A 32 -5.60 2.24 -2.85
N ILE A 33 -6.07 1.98 -1.62
CA ILE A 33 -5.28 2.12 -0.42
C ILE A 33 -5.02 0.76 0.23
N TYR A 34 -3.75 0.40 0.32
CA TYR A 34 -3.26 -0.81 1.00
C TYR A 34 -2.73 -0.42 2.37
N THR A 35 -3.16 -1.13 3.40
CA THR A 35 -2.69 -0.90 4.76
C THR A 35 -1.98 -2.13 5.28
N TYR A 36 -0.75 -1.94 5.77
CA TYR A 36 0.10 -3.00 6.29
C TYR A 36 0.61 -2.66 7.67
N GLN A 37 0.83 -3.70 8.47
CA GLN A 37 1.50 -3.60 9.76
C GLN A 37 2.80 -4.39 9.69
N LEU A 38 3.90 -3.72 10.05
CA LEU A 38 5.22 -4.34 10.10
C LEU A 38 5.46 -4.83 11.52
N LEU A 39 5.35 -6.14 11.73
CA LEU A 39 5.32 -6.74 13.07
C LEU A 39 6.67 -6.66 13.79
N ASN A 40 7.75 -6.43 13.07
CA ASN A 40 9.10 -6.32 13.61
C ASN A 40 9.61 -4.87 13.65
N ALA A 41 8.79 -3.90 13.28
CA ALA A 41 9.17 -2.50 13.28
C ALA A 41 8.71 -1.80 14.55
N ASP A 42 9.54 -0.88 15.02
CA ASP A 42 9.27 -0.06 16.21
C ASP A 42 9.56 1.39 15.82
N LYS A 43 8.53 2.22 15.81
CA LYS A 43 8.65 3.62 15.40
C LYS A 43 9.69 4.36 16.24
N THR A 44 9.80 4.02 17.52
CA THR A 44 10.75 4.69 18.44
C THR A 44 12.21 4.43 18.05
N LYS A 45 12.46 3.40 17.24
CA LYS A 45 13.80 3.02 16.79
C LYS A 45 14.05 3.46 15.34
N THR A 46 13.13 4.20 14.74
CA THR A 46 13.27 4.69 13.37
C THR A 46 13.66 6.17 13.37
N THR A 47 14.24 6.62 12.27
CA THR A 47 14.53 8.03 12.00
C THR A 47 13.86 8.43 10.70
N PRO A 48 13.63 9.75 10.46
CA PRO A 48 13.10 10.18 9.16
C PRO A 48 13.95 9.70 8.00
N GLU A 49 15.27 9.67 8.16
CA GLU A 49 16.21 9.22 7.12
C GLU A 49 16.06 7.71 6.86
N SER A 50 15.94 6.91 7.91
CA SER A 50 15.78 5.45 7.76
C SER A 50 14.45 5.10 7.11
N LEU A 51 13.38 5.83 7.44
CA LEU A 51 12.07 5.64 6.85
C LEU A 51 12.06 6.04 5.37
N GLN A 52 12.70 7.16 5.03
CA GLN A 52 12.81 7.60 3.65
C GLN A 52 13.63 6.60 2.81
N SER A 53 14.71 6.09 3.37
CA SER A 53 15.52 5.07 2.71
C SER A 53 14.72 3.79 2.45
N ALA A 54 13.92 3.38 3.43
CA ALA A 54 13.05 2.21 3.27
C ALA A 54 12.01 2.45 2.17
N ALA A 55 11.41 3.64 2.14
CA ALA A 55 10.44 4.01 1.10
C ALA A 55 11.08 3.97 -0.29
N ASP A 56 12.28 4.53 -0.42
CA ASP A 56 13.00 4.55 -1.70
C ASP A 56 13.32 3.14 -2.20
N ASN A 57 13.67 2.23 -1.27
CA ASN A 57 13.96 0.84 -1.61
C ASN A 57 12.70 0.05 -1.95
N LEU A 58 11.58 0.34 -1.29
CA LEU A 58 10.31 -0.36 -1.51
C LEU A 58 9.62 0.08 -2.80
N ARG A 59 9.75 1.33 -3.19
CA ARG A 59 9.00 1.89 -4.33
C ARG A 59 9.14 1.05 -5.59
N PRO A 60 10.33 0.68 -6.07
CA PRO A 60 10.44 -0.14 -7.29
C PRO A 60 9.86 -1.54 -7.12
N ILE A 61 9.95 -2.11 -5.91
CA ILE A 61 9.38 -3.43 -5.62
C ILE A 61 7.85 -3.35 -5.68
N LEU A 62 7.25 -2.35 -5.06
CA LEU A 62 5.80 -2.15 -5.08
C LEU A 62 5.29 -1.89 -6.50
N LEU A 63 6.04 -1.12 -7.28
CA LEU A 63 5.67 -0.86 -8.67
C LEU A 63 5.64 -2.15 -9.48
N GLN A 64 6.64 -3.00 -9.34
CA GLN A 64 6.67 -4.29 -10.02
C GLN A 64 5.52 -5.19 -9.57
N GLU A 65 5.25 -5.22 -8.26
CA GLU A 65 4.17 -6.03 -7.70
C GLU A 65 2.80 -5.59 -8.20
N ILE A 66 2.53 -4.27 -8.24
CA ILE A 66 1.23 -3.79 -8.70
C ILE A 66 1.02 -4.06 -10.20
N LYS A 67 2.08 -3.97 -10.99
CA LYS A 67 2.01 -4.34 -12.40
C LYS A 67 1.70 -5.83 -12.57
N ASN A 68 2.30 -6.69 -11.74
CA ASN A 68 2.02 -8.12 -11.75
C ASN A 68 0.59 -8.40 -11.32
N GLN A 69 0.09 -7.71 -10.29
CA GLN A 69 -1.29 -7.84 -9.85
C GLN A 69 -2.28 -7.46 -10.95
N ALA A 70 -1.98 -6.43 -11.73
CA ALA A 70 -2.85 -6.00 -12.83
C ALA A 70 -3.04 -7.09 -13.87
N ASN A 71 -2.08 -7.99 -14.04
CA ASN A 71 -2.19 -9.11 -14.97
C ASN A 71 -3.10 -10.23 -14.43
N ASN A 72 -3.32 -10.29 -13.12
CA ASN A 72 -4.04 -11.38 -12.47
C ASN A 72 -5.30 -10.93 -11.74
N ALA A 73 -5.46 -9.62 -11.51
CA ALA A 73 -6.59 -9.06 -10.80
C ALA A 73 -7.24 -7.94 -11.62
N GLU A 74 -8.44 -8.20 -12.09
CA GLU A 74 -9.14 -7.26 -12.96
C GLU A 74 -9.39 -5.91 -12.29
N TYR A 75 -9.69 -5.90 -10.98
CA TYR A 75 -9.96 -4.64 -10.29
C TYR A 75 -8.73 -3.73 -10.26
N VAL A 76 -7.52 -4.29 -10.17
CA VAL A 76 -6.27 -3.51 -10.20
C VAL A 76 -6.09 -2.92 -11.60
N ARG A 77 -6.29 -3.73 -12.63
CA ARG A 77 -6.18 -3.27 -14.02
C ARG A 77 -7.18 -2.16 -14.32
N ARG A 78 -8.42 -2.28 -13.82
CA ARG A 78 -9.43 -1.24 -13.99
C ARG A 78 -9.02 0.05 -13.30
N CYS A 79 -8.46 -0.04 -12.10
CA CYS A 79 -7.92 1.14 -11.40
C CYS A 79 -6.84 1.83 -12.23
N MET A 80 -5.95 1.06 -12.85
CA MET A 80 -4.93 1.61 -13.74
C MET A 80 -5.54 2.27 -14.97
N ASP A 81 -6.57 1.64 -15.58
CA ASP A 81 -7.25 2.18 -16.75
C ASP A 81 -7.95 3.51 -16.45
N PHE A 82 -8.39 3.70 -15.22
CA PHE A 82 -9.01 4.93 -14.77
C PHE A 82 -8.03 5.90 -14.09
N ASN A 83 -6.73 5.67 -14.23
CA ASN A 83 -5.67 6.54 -13.70
C ASN A 83 -5.72 6.69 -12.19
N TYR A 84 -6.01 5.61 -11.46
CA TYR A 84 -5.98 5.61 -10.01
C TYR A 84 -4.55 5.58 -9.50
N SER A 85 -4.35 6.21 -8.36
CA SER A 85 -3.11 6.06 -7.59
C SER A 85 -3.21 4.84 -6.67
N PHE A 86 -2.06 4.29 -6.29
CA PHE A 86 -1.97 3.18 -5.36
C PHE A 86 -1.17 3.65 -4.15
N LYS A 87 -1.83 3.68 -2.99
CA LYS A 87 -1.23 4.19 -1.76
C LYS A 87 -0.99 3.04 -0.79
N TYR A 88 0.23 2.97 -0.27
CA TYR A 88 0.64 1.94 0.68
C TYR A 88 0.97 2.60 2.00
N ASN A 89 0.16 2.32 3.03
CA ASN A 89 0.35 2.83 4.38
C ASN A 89 0.94 1.75 5.26
N TYR A 90 2.05 2.06 5.94
CA TYR A 90 2.74 1.13 6.82
C TYR A 90 2.70 1.62 8.26
N TYR A 91 2.34 0.71 9.16
CA TYR A 91 2.29 0.92 10.60
C TYR A 91 3.26 -0.02 11.29
N ASP A 92 3.72 0.34 12.49
CA ASP A 92 4.64 -0.49 13.24
C ASP A 92 3.92 -1.59 14.04
N LYS A 93 4.66 -2.34 14.84
CA LYS A 93 4.14 -3.45 15.65
C LYS A 93 3.05 -3.03 16.63
N ASP A 94 3.05 -1.77 17.05
CA ASP A 94 2.11 -1.21 18.01
C ASP A 94 1.00 -0.37 17.37
N GLY A 95 0.95 -0.36 16.04
CA GLY A 95 -0.07 0.37 15.29
C GLY A 95 0.26 1.85 15.08
N ASN A 96 1.50 2.27 15.28
CA ASN A 96 1.93 3.63 15.02
C ASN A 96 2.27 3.81 13.54
N PHE A 97 1.79 4.89 12.94
CA PHE A 97 2.07 5.18 11.53
C PHE A 97 3.56 5.40 11.29
N LEU A 98 4.08 4.76 10.26
CA LEU A 98 5.49 4.89 9.87
C LEU A 98 5.64 5.74 8.61
N ILE A 99 5.19 5.23 7.49
CA ILE A 99 5.35 5.86 6.18
C ILE A 99 4.17 5.56 5.28
N SER A 100 4.02 6.39 4.25
CA SER A 100 3.09 6.17 3.15
C SER A 100 3.85 6.29 1.85
N ILE A 101 3.62 5.33 0.95
CA ILE A 101 4.22 5.32 -0.39
C ILE A 101 3.07 5.37 -1.39
N THR A 102 3.10 6.34 -2.30
CA THR A 102 2.06 6.49 -3.32
C THR A 102 2.67 6.27 -4.71
N LEU A 103 2.07 5.37 -5.47
CA LEU A 103 2.36 5.17 -6.88
C LEU A 103 1.29 5.90 -7.69
N LYS A 104 1.72 6.84 -8.52
CA LYS A 104 0.82 7.63 -9.34
C LYS A 104 0.73 7.05 -10.76
N PRO A 105 -0.28 7.45 -11.56
CA PRO A 105 -0.40 6.94 -12.93
C PRO A 105 0.87 7.07 -13.75
N GLU A 106 1.61 8.18 -13.61
CA GLU A 106 2.87 8.37 -14.33
C GLU A 106 3.94 7.35 -13.96
N ASP A 107 3.83 6.71 -12.79
CA ASP A 107 4.82 5.72 -12.34
C ASP A 107 4.63 4.36 -13.01
N TYR A 108 3.39 4.00 -13.34
CA TYR A 108 3.09 2.67 -13.90
C TYR A 108 2.72 2.70 -15.39
N GLN A 109 2.57 3.88 -15.97
CA GLN A 109 2.29 4.05 -17.42
C GLN A 109 3.55 3.93 -18.26
#